data_76a7fae7120b7ba4c1ff68b0581027de
#
_entry.id   76a7fae7120b7ba4c1ff68b0581027de
#
_cell.length_a   1.000
_cell.length_b   1.000
_cell.length_c   1.000
_cell.angle_alpha   90.00
_cell.angle_beta   90.00
_cell.angle_gamma   90.00
#
_symmetry.space_group_name_H-M   'P 1'
#
loop_
_entity.id
_entity.type
_entity.pdbx_description
1 polymer ?
#
loop_
_entity_poly.entity_id
_entity_poly.type
_entity_poly.pdbx_seq_one_letter_code
_entity_poly.pdbx_strand_id
1 'polypeptide(L)'
;MFIRTFPSARVLARVSLANVLHVWQGLGYNRRAKYLHEAAKTINDKYNKYNKRFPDTVEEIETLPGVGHYTARAVAAFAFNKPEVFVETNIRTVFFYHLGPRRKLSDQQLLPLVERALAQSRMEPREFYAALMDYGAHLKRQGIKLNAKSAHYKKQSAFEGSTRQVRGAILRELLKHHSTLATLMQRIPRNQQDVANELSRLMAEGLVALHGRYFAIQE
;
A
#
# COMPACT_ATOMS: atom_id res chain seq x y z
N MET A 1 1.76 12.54 10.70
CA MET A 1 0.63 13.41 10.32
C MET A 1 -0.65 12.57 10.15
N PHE A 2 -0.70 11.53 9.30
CA PHE A 2 -1.93 10.78 8.98
C PHE A 2 -2.70 10.27 10.21
N ILE A 3 -2.04 9.53 11.12
CA ILE A 3 -2.67 8.98 12.34
C ILE A 3 -3.16 10.07 13.31
N ARG A 4 -2.51 11.25 13.32
CA ARG A 4 -3.00 12.38 14.13
C ARG A 4 -4.28 12.97 13.56
N THR A 5 -4.42 13.02 12.23
CA THR A 5 -5.62 13.53 11.55
C THR A 5 -6.76 12.52 11.60
N PHE A 6 -6.45 11.25 11.47
CA PHE A 6 -7.42 10.14 11.45
C PHE A 6 -7.06 9.11 12.53
N PRO A 7 -7.35 9.39 13.82
CA PRO A 7 -6.90 8.55 14.94
C PRO A 7 -7.64 7.22 15.08
N SER A 8 -8.71 7.02 14.31
CA SER A 8 -9.48 5.76 14.31
C SER A 8 -10.11 5.47 12.95
N ALA A 9 -10.44 4.20 12.69
CA ALA A 9 -11.18 3.78 11.50
C ALA A 9 -12.53 4.53 11.39
N ARG A 10 -13.20 4.79 12.51
CA ARG A 10 -14.45 5.54 12.55
C ARG A 10 -14.30 6.97 12.06
N VAL A 11 -13.24 7.66 12.46
CA VAL A 11 -12.96 9.03 11.99
C VAL A 11 -12.61 9.01 10.51
N LEU A 12 -11.75 8.08 10.09
CA LEU A 12 -11.35 7.91 8.69
C LEU A 12 -12.55 7.58 7.78
N ALA A 13 -13.49 6.75 8.23
CA ALA A 13 -14.67 6.36 7.46
C ALA A 13 -15.64 7.52 7.16
N ARG A 14 -15.62 8.57 7.99
CA ARG A 14 -16.60 9.68 7.90
C ARG A 14 -16.14 10.87 7.06
N VAL A 15 -14.88 10.93 6.71
CA VAL A 15 -14.33 12.01 5.88
C VAL A 15 -14.50 11.70 4.40
N SER A 16 -14.39 12.71 3.53
CA SER A 16 -14.37 12.49 2.08
C SER A 16 -13.05 11.87 1.63
N LEU A 17 -13.05 11.18 0.49
CA LEU A 17 -11.82 10.67 -0.13
C LEU A 17 -10.84 11.80 -0.45
N ALA A 18 -11.35 12.98 -0.82
CA ALA A 18 -10.52 14.16 -1.05
C ALA A 18 -9.70 14.54 0.20
N ASN A 19 -10.32 14.54 1.38
CA ASN A 19 -9.62 14.81 2.63
C ASN A 19 -8.55 13.75 2.95
N VAL A 20 -8.86 12.47 2.69
CA VAL A 20 -7.88 11.39 2.85
C VAL A 20 -6.69 11.58 1.91
N LEU A 21 -6.93 11.85 0.63
CA LEU A 21 -5.90 12.07 -0.38
C LEU A 21 -5.08 13.33 -0.11
N HIS A 22 -5.69 14.37 0.47
CA HIS A 22 -4.98 15.59 0.87
C HIS A 22 -3.89 15.28 1.92
N VAL A 23 -4.24 14.52 2.96
CA VAL A 23 -3.28 14.10 4.01
C VAL A 23 -2.29 13.04 3.51
N TRP A 24 -2.66 12.28 2.45
CA TRP A 24 -1.83 11.24 1.85
C TRP A 24 -0.77 11.77 0.87
N GLN A 25 -0.80 13.07 0.54
CA GLN A 25 0.18 13.66 -0.40
C GLN A 25 1.62 13.37 0.03
N GLY A 26 2.46 13.01 -0.94
CA GLY A 26 3.86 12.64 -0.69
C GLY A 26 4.12 11.18 -0.33
N LEU A 27 3.11 10.42 0.11
CA LEU A 27 3.27 8.99 0.45
C LEU A 27 3.26 8.06 -0.77
N GLY A 28 2.77 8.54 -1.92
CA GLY A 28 2.64 7.75 -3.14
C GLY A 28 1.60 6.63 -3.08
N TYR A 29 1.47 5.87 -4.17
CA TYR A 29 0.54 4.73 -4.25
C TYR A 29 -0.89 5.08 -3.79
N ASN A 30 -1.49 6.11 -4.39
CA ASN A 30 -2.75 6.74 -3.98
C ASN A 30 -3.95 5.76 -3.89
N ARG A 31 -3.93 4.65 -4.65
CA ARG A 31 -4.92 3.56 -4.48
C ARG A 31 -4.95 3.00 -3.06
N ARG A 32 -3.81 2.97 -2.36
CA ARG A 32 -3.78 2.52 -0.96
C ARG A 32 -4.57 3.44 -0.05
N ALA A 33 -4.54 4.76 -0.30
CA ALA A 33 -5.35 5.72 0.46
C ALA A 33 -6.86 5.45 0.27
N LYS A 34 -7.29 5.22 -0.99
CA LYS A 34 -8.66 4.85 -1.31
C LYS A 34 -9.08 3.56 -0.61
N TYR A 35 -8.30 2.49 -0.78
CA TYR A 35 -8.60 1.21 -0.15
C TYR A 35 -8.61 1.27 1.37
N LEU A 36 -7.69 2.02 1.99
CA LEU A 36 -7.69 2.23 3.44
C LEU A 36 -8.96 2.95 3.90
N HIS A 37 -9.44 3.94 3.13
CA HIS A 37 -10.68 4.64 3.39
C HIS A 37 -11.90 3.70 3.24
N GLU A 38 -11.96 2.90 2.19
CA GLU A 38 -13.00 1.91 1.95
C GLU A 38 -13.00 0.81 3.04
N ALA A 39 -11.81 0.33 3.43
CA ALA A 39 -11.68 -0.60 4.55
C ALA A 39 -12.19 0.01 5.86
N ALA A 40 -11.89 1.28 6.13
CA ALA A 40 -12.40 1.97 7.30
C ALA A 40 -13.94 2.09 7.28
N LYS A 41 -14.55 2.37 6.12
CA LYS A 41 -16.01 2.35 5.94
C LYS A 41 -16.58 0.96 6.23
N THR A 42 -15.99 -0.09 5.62
CA THR A 42 -16.40 -1.48 5.85
C THR A 42 -16.33 -1.87 7.32
N ILE A 43 -15.25 -1.49 8.01
CA ILE A 43 -15.08 -1.75 9.45
C ILE A 43 -16.14 -0.99 10.24
N ASN A 44 -16.38 0.29 9.93
CA ASN A 44 -17.37 1.09 10.62
C ASN A 44 -18.78 0.52 10.47
N ASP A 45 -19.16 0.09 9.26
CA ASP A 45 -20.52 -0.36 8.95
C ASP A 45 -20.77 -1.81 9.40
N LYS A 46 -19.84 -2.72 9.13
CA LYS A 46 -19.99 -4.15 9.39
C LYS A 46 -19.73 -4.51 10.85
N TYR A 47 -18.63 -3.99 11.43
CA TYR A 47 -18.16 -4.42 12.74
C TYR A 47 -18.70 -3.57 13.90
N ASN A 48 -18.96 -2.28 13.69
CA ASN A 48 -19.64 -1.47 14.70
C ASN A 48 -21.09 -1.88 14.89
N LYS A 49 -21.75 -2.40 13.83
CA LYS A 49 -23.15 -2.81 13.85
C LYS A 49 -23.35 -4.15 14.58
N TYR A 50 -22.39 -5.06 14.47
CA TYR A 50 -22.56 -6.44 14.94
C TYR A 50 -21.85 -6.79 16.24
N ASN A 51 -20.66 -6.26 16.58
CA ASN A 51 -19.96 -6.59 17.82
C ASN A 51 -18.94 -5.57 18.31
N LYS A 52 -18.83 -4.40 17.71
CA LYS A 52 -17.80 -3.36 18.01
C LYS A 52 -16.34 -3.91 18.02
N ARG A 53 -16.09 -5.01 17.33
CA ARG A 53 -14.80 -5.68 17.25
C ARG A 53 -14.13 -5.42 15.91
N PHE A 54 -12.85 -5.14 15.91
CA PHE A 54 -12.04 -5.12 14.69
C PHE A 54 -11.80 -6.58 14.23
N PRO A 55 -11.80 -6.88 12.89
CA PRO A 55 -11.49 -8.23 12.39
C PRO A 55 -10.09 -8.62 12.80
N ASP A 56 -9.92 -9.80 13.39
CA ASP A 56 -8.63 -10.25 13.94
C ASP A 56 -8.15 -11.59 13.38
N THR A 57 -8.94 -12.25 12.53
CA THR A 57 -8.48 -13.42 11.76
C THR A 57 -7.99 -13.01 10.38
N VAL A 58 -7.08 -13.81 9.80
CA VAL A 58 -6.55 -13.56 8.45
C VAL A 58 -7.69 -13.52 7.43
N GLU A 59 -8.63 -14.45 7.54
CA GLU A 59 -9.79 -14.58 6.66
C GLU A 59 -10.69 -13.34 6.73
N GLU A 60 -10.99 -12.85 7.91
CA GLU A 60 -11.78 -11.63 8.09
C GLU A 60 -11.05 -10.40 7.57
N ILE A 61 -9.76 -10.26 7.88
CA ILE A 61 -8.94 -9.11 7.46
C ILE A 61 -8.80 -9.11 5.93
N GLU A 62 -8.67 -10.26 5.29
CA GLU A 62 -8.54 -10.39 3.82
C GLU A 62 -9.82 -9.98 3.08
N THR A 63 -10.98 -9.98 3.74
CA THR A 63 -12.23 -9.47 3.16
C THR A 63 -12.27 -7.94 3.02
N LEU A 64 -11.35 -7.22 3.65
CA LEU A 64 -11.32 -5.76 3.61
C LEU A 64 -10.81 -5.25 2.25
N PRO A 65 -11.38 -4.14 1.74
CA PRO A 65 -10.96 -3.55 0.49
C PRO A 65 -9.45 -3.30 0.41
N GLY A 66 -8.81 -3.79 -0.65
CA GLY A 66 -7.38 -3.61 -0.90
C GLY A 66 -6.43 -4.40 0.00
N VAL A 67 -6.98 -5.30 0.82
CA VAL A 67 -6.20 -6.22 1.65
C VAL A 67 -6.09 -7.56 0.93
N GLY A 68 -4.87 -7.93 0.57
CA GLY A 68 -4.57 -9.26 0.03
C GLY A 68 -3.93 -10.14 1.10
N HIS A 69 -3.72 -11.40 0.74
CA HIS A 69 -3.18 -12.46 1.61
C HIS A 69 -1.94 -12.05 2.43
N TYR A 70 -0.97 -11.42 1.78
CA TYR A 70 0.21 -10.88 2.47
C TYR A 70 -0.16 -9.83 3.52
N THR A 71 -1.00 -8.85 3.14
CA THR A 71 -1.36 -7.73 4.03
C THR A 71 -2.16 -8.21 5.23
N ALA A 72 -3.09 -9.17 5.03
CA ALA A 72 -3.88 -9.75 6.10
C ALA A 72 -3.00 -10.43 7.15
N ARG A 73 -2.05 -11.25 6.74
CA ARG A 73 -1.08 -11.91 7.64
C ARG A 73 -0.18 -10.92 8.36
N ALA A 74 0.31 -9.90 7.65
CA ALA A 74 1.10 -8.84 8.28
C ALA A 74 0.30 -8.09 9.34
N VAL A 75 -0.96 -7.75 9.07
CA VAL A 75 -1.84 -7.12 10.06
C VAL A 75 -2.08 -8.05 11.26
N ALA A 76 -2.36 -9.33 11.02
CA ALA A 76 -2.54 -10.32 12.09
C ALA A 76 -1.29 -10.45 12.99
N ALA A 77 -0.11 -10.48 12.40
CA ALA A 77 1.15 -10.54 13.15
C ALA A 77 1.43 -9.25 13.92
N PHE A 78 1.36 -8.09 13.26
CA PHE A 78 1.72 -6.82 13.90
C PHE A 78 0.67 -6.28 14.87
N ALA A 79 -0.61 -6.36 14.51
CA ALA A 79 -1.68 -5.81 15.35
C ALA A 79 -2.11 -6.78 16.47
N PHE A 80 -2.16 -8.07 16.17
CA PHE A 80 -2.72 -9.09 17.06
C PHE A 80 -1.69 -10.10 17.58
N ASN A 81 -0.42 -9.94 17.18
CA ASN A 81 0.68 -10.82 17.58
C ASN A 81 0.46 -12.31 17.24
N LYS A 82 -0.25 -12.58 16.12
CA LYS A 82 -0.52 -13.95 15.67
C LYS A 82 0.69 -14.52 14.93
N PRO A 83 0.99 -15.81 15.04
CA PRO A 83 2.16 -16.44 14.43
C PRO A 83 1.95 -16.70 12.92
N GLU A 84 1.48 -15.70 12.22
CA GLU A 84 1.25 -15.77 10.79
C GLU A 84 2.56 -15.68 10.01
N VAL A 85 2.64 -16.43 8.91
CA VAL A 85 3.86 -16.49 8.10
C VAL A 85 3.67 -15.71 6.80
N PHE A 86 4.55 -14.75 6.54
CA PHE A 86 4.54 -13.94 5.34
C PHE A 86 5.96 -13.51 4.92
N VAL A 87 6.10 -13.13 3.67
CA VAL A 87 7.37 -12.62 3.10
C VAL A 87 7.13 -11.26 2.45
N GLU A 88 7.94 -10.28 2.84
CA GLU A 88 8.02 -8.98 2.17
C GLU A 88 9.47 -8.69 1.75
N THR A 89 9.69 -7.55 1.12
CA THR A 89 10.95 -7.21 0.47
C THR A 89 12.16 -7.16 1.44
N ASN A 90 11.98 -6.73 2.70
CA ASN A 90 13.08 -6.68 3.69
C ASN A 90 13.34 -8.07 4.26
N ILE A 91 12.29 -8.81 4.60
CA ILE A 91 12.38 -10.21 5.05
C ILE A 91 13.11 -11.04 3.99
N ARG A 92 12.69 -10.92 2.71
CA ARG A 92 13.36 -11.59 1.58
C ARG A 92 14.84 -11.20 1.48
N THR A 93 15.18 -9.94 1.68
CA THR A 93 16.58 -9.47 1.67
C THR A 93 17.40 -10.17 2.74
N VAL A 94 16.87 -10.29 3.97
CA VAL A 94 17.55 -10.98 5.08
C VAL A 94 17.79 -12.46 4.74
N PHE A 95 16.75 -13.18 4.31
CA PHE A 95 16.89 -14.59 3.96
C PHE A 95 17.84 -14.80 2.78
N PHE A 96 17.79 -13.98 1.76
CA PHE A 96 18.74 -14.06 0.65
C PHE A 96 20.18 -13.74 1.05
N TYR A 97 20.38 -12.86 2.01
CA TYR A 97 21.70 -12.55 2.53
C TYR A 97 22.33 -13.75 3.23
N HIS A 98 21.60 -14.41 4.10
CA HIS A 98 22.09 -15.56 4.85
C HIS A 98 22.12 -16.87 4.06
N LEU A 99 21.15 -17.10 3.18
CA LEU A 99 21.09 -18.32 2.37
C LEU A 99 22.02 -18.31 1.16
N GLY A 100 22.39 -17.13 0.66
CA GLY A 100 23.23 -16.98 -0.53
C GLY A 100 22.72 -17.72 -1.78
N PRO A 101 21.42 -17.61 -2.16
CA PRO A 101 20.85 -18.51 -3.15
C PRO A 101 21.56 -18.38 -4.50
N ARG A 102 21.91 -19.53 -5.09
CA ARG A 102 22.53 -19.61 -6.43
C ARG A 102 21.53 -19.42 -7.56
N ARG A 103 20.22 -19.65 -7.29
CA ARG A 103 19.12 -19.50 -8.23
C ARG A 103 18.06 -18.55 -7.68
N LYS A 104 17.17 -18.07 -8.54
CA LYS A 104 16.01 -17.28 -8.09
C LYS A 104 15.08 -18.13 -7.23
N LEU A 105 14.62 -17.58 -6.11
CA LEU A 105 13.66 -18.21 -5.22
C LEU A 105 12.33 -17.44 -5.24
N SER A 106 11.23 -18.18 -5.16
CA SER A 106 9.88 -17.64 -4.96
C SER A 106 9.59 -17.39 -3.48
N ASP A 107 8.57 -16.58 -3.18
CA ASP A 107 8.12 -16.39 -1.81
C ASP A 107 7.59 -17.69 -1.19
N GLN A 108 6.92 -18.54 -1.98
CA GLN A 108 6.47 -19.86 -1.54
C GLN A 108 7.62 -20.76 -1.03
N GLN A 109 8.80 -20.65 -1.65
CA GLN A 109 9.98 -21.39 -1.22
C GLN A 109 10.62 -20.81 0.06
N LEU A 110 10.36 -19.53 0.35
CA LEU A 110 10.85 -18.87 1.56
C LEU A 110 9.91 -19.07 2.76
N LEU A 111 8.60 -19.19 2.56
CA LEU A 111 7.62 -19.30 3.64
C LEU A 111 7.99 -20.39 4.68
N PRO A 112 8.34 -21.64 4.31
CA PRO A 112 8.71 -22.66 5.30
C PRO A 112 9.99 -22.30 6.11
N LEU A 113 10.90 -21.53 5.50
CA LEU A 113 12.13 -21.10 6.17
C LEU A 113 11.83 -19.98 7.18
N VAL A 114 10.93 -19.05 6.83
CA VAL A 114 10.45 -17.99 7.72
C VAL A 114 9.70 -18.59 8.90
N GLU A 115 8.81 -19.54 8.64
CA GLU A 115 8.05 -20.27 9.67
C GLU A 115 8.98 -20.96 10.69
N ARG A 116 9.97 -21.71 10.19
CA ARG A 116 10.97 -22.35 11.03
C ARG A 116 11.78 -21.34 11.86
N ALA A 117 12.19 -20.24 11.22
CA ALA A 117 12.95 -19.19 11.88
C ALA A 117 12.12 -18.52 13.00
N LEU A 118 10.83 -18.24 12.73
CA LEU A 118 9.91 -17.71 13.74
C LEU A 118 9.79 -18.68 14.91
N ALA A 119 9.50 -19.96 14.68
CA ALA A 119 9.35 -20.96 15.71
C ALA A 119 10.64 -21.14 16.54
N GLN A 120 11.81 -21.11 15.92
CA GLN A 120 13.11 -21.27 16.61
C GLN A 120 13.57 -20.02 17.37
N SER A 121 13.11 -18.83 16.96
CA SER A 121 13.55 -17.56 17.55
C SER A 121 13.06 -17.41 19.01
N ARG A 122 11.98 -18.05 19.37
CA ARG A 122 11.26 -17.87 20.66
C ARG A 122 10.81 -16.42 20.91
N MET A 123 10.83 -15.60 19.86
CA MET A 123 10.36 -14.22 19.93
C MET A 123 8.85 -14.17 19.69
N GLU A 124 8.21 -13.12 20.22
CA GLU A 124 6.87 -12.78 19.83
C GLU A 124 6.82 -12.43 18.32
N PRO A 125 5.78 -12.88 17.58
CA PRO A 125 5.70 -12.66 16.13
C PRO A 125 5.93 -11.21 15.70
N ARG A 126 5.34 -10.27 16.42
CA ARG A 126 5.51 -8.83 16.16
C ARG A 126 6.96 -8.38 16.25
N GLU A 127 7.67 -8.82 17.28
CA GLU A 127 9.08 -8.47 17.49
C GLU A 127 9.98 -9.13 16.46
N PHE A 128 9.75 -10.41 16.15
CA PHE A 128 10.48 -11.13 15.11
C PHE A 128 10.39 -10.43 13.77
N TYR A 129 9.19 -10.06 13.32
CA TYR A 129 9.02 -9.38 12.05
C TYR A 129 9.54 -7.94 12.06
N ALA A 130 9.40 -7.21 13.16
CA ALA A 130 10.01 -5.89 13.30
C ALA A 130 11.54 -5.97 13.15
N ALA A 131 12.17 -6.90 13.85
CA ALA A 131 13.62 -7.13 13.74
C ALA A 131 14.06 -7.49 12.31
N LEU A 132 13.33 -8.37 11.62
CA LEU A 132 13.62 -8.72 10.23
C LEU A 132 13.46 -7.53 9.28
N MET A 133 12.44 -6.70 9.47
CA MET A 133 12.24 -5.50 8.65
C MET A 133 13.36 -4.48 8.85
N ASP A 134 13.76 -4.24 10.09
CA ASP A 134 14.84 -3.31 10.43
C ASP A 134 16.18 -3.82 9.89
N TYR A 135 16.46 -5.11 10.06
CA TYR A 135 17.67 -5.72 9.55
C TYR A 135 17.73 -5.70 8.02
N GLY A 136 16.64 -6.03 7.33
CA GLY A 136 16.56 -5.95 5.87
C GLY A 136 16.71 -4.53 5.35
N ALA A 137 16.16 -3.53 6.05
CA ALA A 137 16.34 -2.12 5.74
C ALA A 137 17.81 -1.69 5.97
N HIS A 138 18.44 -2.16 7.03
CA HIS A 138 19.87 -1.94 7.30
C HIS A 138 20.75 -2.50 6.17
N LEU A 139 20.56 -3.75 5.78
CA LEU A 139 21.30 -4.37 4.67
C LEU A 139 21.19 -3.56 3.37
N LYS A 140 20.00 -3.06 3.07
CA LYS A 140 19.78 -2.21 1.90
C LYS A 140 20.55 -0.89 1.98
N ARG A 141 20.60 -0.25 3.16
CA ARG A 141 21.41 0.97 3.38
C ARG A 141 22.90 0.71 3.19
N GLN A 142 23.38 -0.50 3.52
CA GLN A 142 24.75 -0.94 3.24
C GLN A 142 25.00 -1.29 1.75
N GLY A 143 24.04 -1.02 0.86
CA GLY A 143 24.17 -1.28 -0.58
C GLY A 143 23.88 -2.71 -0.99
N ILE A 144 23.45 -3.59 -0.09
CA ILE A 144 23.15 -5.00 -0.38
C ILE A 144 21.79 -5.10 -1.09
N LYS A 145 21.82 -5.32 -2.41
CA LYS A 145 20.63 -5.34 -3.30
C LYS A 145 20.34 -6.75 -3.79
N LEU A 146 19.76 -7.59 -2.94
CA LEU A 146 19.51 -9.01 -3.24
C LEU A 146 18.12 -9.30 -3.85
N ASN A 147 17.22 -8.34 -3.88
CA ASN A 147 15.86 -8.55 -4.40
C ASN A 147 15.82 -9.00 -5.87
N ALA A 148 16.87 -8.73 -6.66
CA ALA A 148 17.00 -9.26 -8.02
C ALA A 148 17.04 -10.81 -8.09
N LYS A 149 17.36 -11.47 -6.98
CA LYS A 149 17.32 -12.94 -6.83
C LYS A 149 15.91 -13.48 -6.56
N SER A 150 14.90 -12.61 -6.38
CA SER A 150 13.51 -13.02 -6.29
C SER A 150 12.94 -13.40 -7.66
N ALA A 151 12.20 -14.51 -7.72
CA ALA A 151 11.46 -14.90 -8.93
C ALA A 151 10.40 -13.85 -9.34
N HIS A 152 9.92 -13.06 -8.39
CA HIS A 152 8.91 -12.01 -8.60
C HIS A 152 9.52 -10.60 -8.78
N TYR A 153 10.85 -10.49 -8.88
CA TYR A 153 11.50 -9.20 -9.02
C TYR A 153 11.14 -8.50 -10.33
N LYS A 154 10.58 -7.31 -10.21
CA LYS A 154 10.39 -6.38 -11.33
C LYS A 154 11.13 -5.09 -11.02
N LYS A 155 12.05 -4.70 -11.91
CA LYS A 155 12.74 -3.41 -11.81
C LYS A 155 11.73 -2.28 -11.99
N GLN A 156 11.59 -1.43 -11.01
CA GLN A 156 10.74 -0.26 -11.10
C GLN A 156 11.44 0.82 -11.95
N SER A 157 10.71 1.46 -12.87
CA SER A 157 11.21 2.60 -13.64
C SER A 157 11.57 3.77 -12.73
N ALA A 158 12.42 4.69 -13.21
CA ALA A 158 12.66 5.96 -12.52
C ALA A 158 11.34 6.68 -12.22
N PHE A 159 11.30 7.48 -11.16
CA PHE A 159 10.09 8.24 -10.83
C PHE A 159 9.88 9.39 -11.82
N GLU A 160 10.95 10.09 -12.13
CA GLU A 160 10.93 11.19 -13.07
C GLU A 160 10.58 10.70 -14.48
N GLY A 161 9.65 11.38 -15.13
CA GLY A 161 9.13 10.95 -16.44
C GLY A 161 8.12 9.82 -16.39
N SER A 162 7.86 9.20 -15.24
CA SER A 162 6.94 8.05 -15.14
C SER A 162 5.47 8.46 -15.10
N THR A 163 4.59 7.53 -15.47
CA THR A 163 3.13 7.65 -15.30
C THR A 163 2.74 7.92 -13.85
N ARG A 164 3.52 7.45 -12.87
CA ARG A 164 3.31 7.74 -11.43
C ARG A 164 3.45 9.22 -11.11
N GLN A 165 4.36 9.93 -11.78
CA GLN A 165 4.54 11.37 -11.62
C GLN A 165 3.35 12.14 -12.20
N VAL A 166 2.90 11.77 -13.42
CA VAL A 166 1.70 12.34 -14.05
C VAL A 166 0.47 12.14 -13.17
N ARG A 167 0.26 10.93 -12.71
CA ARG A 167 -0.83 10.57 -11.79
C ARG A 167 -0.83 11.41 -10.52
N GLY A 168 0.32 11.59 -9.89
CA GLY A 168 0.47 12.44 -8.71
C GLY A 168 0.19 13.91 -8.99
N ALA A 169 0.55 14.41 -10.17
CA ALA A 169 0.28 15.77 -10.61
C ALA A 169 -1.21 16.01 -10.82
N ILE A 170 -1.91 15.09 -11.52
CA ILE A 170 -3.37 15.17 -11.73
C ILE A 170 -4.11 15.25 -10.39
N LEU A 171 -3.85 14.32 -9.49
CA LEU A 171 -4.51 14.30 -8.18
C LEU A 171 -4.23 15.57 -7.37
N ARG A 172 -3.00 16.09 -7.43
CA ARG A 172 -2.63 17.34 -6.75
C ARG A 172 -3.39 18.55 -7.28
N GLU A 173 -3.60 18.63 -8.59
CA GLU A 173 -4.40 19.70 -9.19
C GLU A 173 -5.89 19.57 -8.83
N LEU A 174 -6.44 18.36 -8.91
CA LEU A 174 -7.85 18.11 -8.60
C LEU A 174 -8.18 18.26 -7.11
N LEU A 175 -7.20 18.11 -6.23
CA LEU A 175 -7.38 18.44 -4.79
C LEU A 175 -7.47 19.94 -4.51
N LYS A 176 -7.00 20.77 -5.44
CA LYS A 176 -7.12 22.23 -5.32
C LYS A 176 -8.42 22.76 -5.93
N HIS A 177 -8.74 22.28 -7.15
CA HIS A 177 -9.87 22.77 -7.92
C HIS A 177 -10.37 21.70 -8.89
N HIS A 178 -11.68 21.65 -9.10
CA HIS A 178 -12.25 20.93 -10.23
C HIS A 178 -11.67 21.48 -11.53
N SER A 179 -11.30 20.64 -12.47
CA SER A 179 -10.58 21.06 -13.67
C SER A 179 -11.11 20.34 -14.91
N THR A 180 -11.11 21.03 -16.04
CA THR A 180 -11.34 20.39 -17.34
C THR A 180 -10.10 19.64 -17.83
N LEU A 181 -10.25 18.74 -18.79
CA LEU A 181 -9.12 18.07 -19.44
C LEU A 181 -8.12 19.08 -20.02
N ALA A 182 -8.61 20.11 -20.71
CA ALA A 182 -7.77 21.16 -21.29
C ALA A 182 -6.94 21.88 -20.22
N THR A 183 -7.56 22.21 -19.08
CA THR A 183 -6.86 22.85 -17.96
C THR A 183 -5.77 21.94 -17.37
N LEU A 184 -6.05 20.64 -17.20
CA LEU A 184 -5.06 19.68 -16.72
C LEU A 184 -3.89 19.53 -17.67
N MET A 185 -4.15 19.44 -18.99
CA MET A 185 -3.13 19.36 -20.02
C MET A 185 -2.24 20.61 -20.07
N GLN A 186 -2.81 21.80 -19.80
CA GLN A 186 -2.06 23.05 -19.76
C GLN A 186 -1.18 23.17 -18.49
N ARG A 187 -1.68 22.74 -17.34
CA ARG A 187 -0.99 22.91 -16.06
C ARG A 187 0.03 21.83 -15.75
N ILE A 188 -0.15 20.64 -16.32
CA ILE A 188 0.77 19.53 -16.07
C ILE A 188 1.80 19.49 -17.20
N PRO A 189 3.09 19.77 -16.92
CA PRO A 189 4.14 19.86 -17.95
C PRO A 189 4.52 18.46 -18.45
N ARG A 190 3.62 17.82 -19.17
CA ARG A 190 3.75 16.45 -19.72
C ARG A 190 3.03 16.34 -21.06
N ASN A 191 3.33 15.26 -21.78
CA ASN A 191 2.61 14.94 -23.00
C ASN A 191 1.09 14.87 -22.71
N GLN A 192 0.30 15.53 -23.53
CA GLN A 192 -1.16 15.60 -23.37
C GLN A 192 -1.81 14.22 -23.36
N GLN A 193 -1.30 13.30 -24.19
CA GLN A 193 -1.80 11.93 -24.26
C GLN A 193 -1.53 11.17 -22.93
N ASP A 194 -0.39 11.38 -22.28
CA ASP A 194 -0.08 10.78 -20.99
C ASP A 194 -1.04 11.27 -19.91
N VAL A 195 -1.36 12.57 -19.91
CA VAL A 195 -2.33 13.17 -18.98
C VAL A 195 -3.72 12.56 -19.18
N ALA A 196 -4.19 12.48 -20.46
CA ALA A 196 -5.48 11.89 -20.77
C ALA A 196 -5.57 10.40 -20.37
N ASN A 197 -4.54 9.63 -20.69
CA ASN A 197 -4.46 8.20 -20.37
C ASN A 197 -4.49 7.96 -18.83
N GLU A 198 -3.69 8.73 -18.09
CA GLU A 198 -3.67 8.57 -16.62
C GLU A 198 -4.94 9.09 -15.96
N LEU A 199 -5.59 10.12 -16.50
CA LEU A 199 -6.89 10.59 -16.03
C LEU A 199 -7.96 9.50 -16.21
N SER A 200 -7.99 8.85 -17.37
CA SER A 200 -8.89 7.72 -17.63
C SER A 200 -8.65 6.55 -16.67
N ARG A 201 -7.40 6.25 -16.35
CA ARG A 201 -7.05 5.22 -15.36
C ARG A 201 -7.49 5.61 -13.95
N LEU A 202 -7.33 6.87 -13.57
CA LEU A 202 -7.78 7.37 -12.26
C LEU A 202 -9.30 7.29 -12.11
N MET A 203 -10.05 7.54 -13.21
CA MET A 203 -11.49 7.34 -13.25
C MET A 203 -11.88 5.87 -13.11
N ALA A 204 -11.25 4.99 -13.90
CA ALA A 204 -11.50 3.55 -13.81
C ALA A 204 -11.18 2.97 -12.41
N GLU A 205 -10.23 3.55 -11.70
CA GLU A 205 -9.90 3.18 -10.32
C GLU A 205 -10.82 3.83 -9.28
N GLY A 206 -11.75 4.70 -9.69
CA GLY A 206 -12.66 5.41 -8.81
C GLY A 206 -11.96 6.38 -7.86
N LEU A 207 -10.90 7.03 -8.33
CA LEU A 207 -10.22 8.13 -7.62
C LEU A 207 -10.69 9.49 -8.12
N VAL A 208 -11.14 9.55 -9.36
CA VAL A 208 -11.62 10.75 -10.05
C VAL A 208 -12.97 10.48 -10.67
N ALA A 209 -13.86 11.43 -10.57
CA ALA A 209 -15.18 11.44 -11.23
C ALA A 209 -15.25 12.57 -12.26
N LEU A 210 -16.15 12.40 -13.25
CA LEU A 210 -16.47 13.42 -14.25
C LEU A 210 -17.87 13.97 -13.97
N HIS A 211 -17.97 15.28 -13.75
CA HIS A 211 -19.22 16.02 -13.56
C HIS A 211 -19.38 17.04 -14.69
N GLY A 212 -20.21 16.70 -15.69
CA GLY A 212 -20.32 17.47 -16.92
C GLY A 212 -18.99 17.51 -17.66
N ARG A 213 -18.30 18.65 -17.70
CA ARG A 213 -16.98 18.82 -18.31
C ARG A 213 -15.82 18.89 -17.30
N TYR A 214 -16.11 18.81 -16.01
CA TYR A 214 -15.11 18.97 -14.95
C TYR A 214 -14.79 17.64 -14.29
N PHE A 215 -13.53 17.39 -14.08
CA PHE A 215 -13.00 16.30 -13.27
C PHE A 215 -12.82 16.75 -11.82
N ALA A 216 -13.17 15.88 -10.89
CA ALA A 216 -13.02 16.08 -9.45
C ALA A 216 -12.53 14.80 -8.78
N ILE A 217 -12.06 14.88 -7.54
CA ILE A 217 -11.84 13.68 -6.72
C ILE A 217 -13.21 13.04 -6.47
N GLN A 218 -13.25 11.70 -6.55
CA GLN A 218 -14.45 10.92 -6.26
C GLN A 218 -14.89 11.14 -4.81
N GLU A 219 -16.18 11.38 -4.59
CA GLU A 219 -16.77 11.48 -3.25
C GLU A 219 -17.12 10.11 -2.63
#